data_c06ae861b4ddc602e7a12dba02635ee7
#
_entry.id   c06ae861b4ddc602e7a12dba02635ee7
#
_cell.length_a   1.000
_cell.length_b   1.000
_cell.length_c   1.000
_cell.angle_alpha   90.00
_cell.angle_beta   90.00
_cell.angle_gamma   90.00
#
_symmetry.space_group_name_H-M   'P 1'
#
loop_
_entity.id
_entity.type
_entity.pdbx_description
1 polymer ?
#
loop_
_entity_poly.entity_id
_entity_poly.type
_entity_poly.pdbx_seq_one_letter_code
_entity_poly.pdbx_strand_id
1 'polypeptide(L)'
;VLMLSMLALVGCSSSNDSKNDSLKVTMISSVGGINDQSFNQSSWEGLEQIKKDFNIDVNYIESNQEAEYSTNIETAVDGGADLIIGTGFPLQAAILEAAKNYPDQKFAIVDVDYGEETPENVVCITFTEEQAGYVVGLVAGKTTTTNKVGFVGGMDNEVIKRFEVGYKAGVAEANPNVKVQVQYVNSFVDAAKGKSIAQQMYSQGVDIIFAAAGDSGVGVIEMAKEKNLYAIGVDRDQNALAPENVLTSAMKKVNEGVYNTVKAMIEG
;
A
#
# COMPACT_ATOMS: atom_id res chain seq x y z
N VAL A 1 76.54 -15.39 -35.66
CA VAL A 1 75.15 -15.08 -35.97
C VAL A 1 74.29 -15.55 -34.81
N LEU A 2 73.91 -14.63 -33.89
CA LEU A 2 73.02 -14.91 -32.78
C LEU A 2 71.57 -14.61 -33.20
N MET A 3 70.73 -15.62 -33.24
CA MET A 3 69.28 -15.47 -33.41
C MET A 3 68.61 -15.27 -32.01
N LEU A 4 68.07 -14.10 -31.81
CA LEU A 4 67.33 -13.75 -30.60
C LEU A 4 65.82 -14.00 -30.88
N SER A 5 65.28 -15.05 -30.30
CA SER A 5 63.85 -15.39 -30.41
C SER A 5 63.08 -14.60 -29.37
N MET A 6 62.25 -13.62 -29.80
CA MET A 6 61.25 -12.92 -28.99
C MET A 6 60.05 -13.86 -28.80
N LEU A 7 59.79 -14.32 -27.57
CA LEU A 7 58.50 -14.87 -27.15
C LEU A 7 57.55 -13.71 -26.83
N ALA A 8 56.51 -13.57 -27.66
CA ALA A 8 55.38 -12.70 -27.35
C ALA A 8 54.48 -13.41 -26.35
N LEU A 9 54.42 -12.92 -25.12
CA LEU A 9 53.39 -13.28 -24.15
C LEU A 9 52.10 -12.57 -24.51
N VAL A 10 51.16 -13.32 -25.12
CA VAL A 10 49.76 -12.88 -25.24
C VAL A 10 49.10 -13.06 -23.89
N GLY A 11 49.04 -11.98 -23.11
CA GLY A 11 48.21 -11.92 -21.92
C GLY A 11 46.76 -11.86 -22.30
N CYS A 12 46.02 -12.98 -22.13
CA CYS A 12 44.56 -12.95 -22.10
C CYS A 12 44.15 -12.21 -20.82
N SER A 13 43.82 -10.94 -21.00
CA SER A 13 43.06 -10.20 -20.00
C SER A 13 41.63 -10.76 -20.08
N SER A 14 41.30 -11.70 -19.20
CA SER A 14 39.93 -12.01 -18.89
C SER A 14 39.37 -10.76 -18.19
N SER A 15 38.66 -9.91 -18.95
CA SER A 15 37.72 -8.99 -18.37
C SER A 15 36.64 -9.84 -17.67
N ASN A 16 36.78 -10.01 -16.36
CA ASN A 16 35.65 -10.31 -15.53
C ASN A 16 34.72 -9.10 -15.63
N ASP A 17 33.82 -9.08 -16.60
CA ASP A 17 32.56 -8.40 -16.46
C ASP A 17 31.81 -9.14 -15.35
N SER A 18 32.12 -8.77 -14.11
CA SER A 18 31.16 -8.96 -13.02
C SER A 18 29.97 -8.08 -13.42
N LYS A 19 28.98 -8.67 -14.11
CA LYS A 19 27.62 -8.15 -14.06
C LYS A 19 27.33 -7.95 -12.59
N ASN A 20 27.24 -6.70 -12.20
CA ASN A 20 26.73 -6.33 -10.91
C ASN A 20 25.23 -6.67 -10.99
N ASP A 21 24.88 -7.95 -10.78
CA ASP A 21 23.49 -8.40 -10.72
C ASP A 21 22.92 -7.86 -9.40
N SER A 22 22.66 -6.55 -9.39
CA SER A 22 21.91 -5.93 -8.30
C SER A 22 20.50 -6.47 -8.35
N LEU A 23 20.00 -6.95 -7.22
CA LEU A 23 18.61 -7.40 -7.08
C LEU A 23 17.66 -6.38 -7.70
N LYS A 24 16.76 -6.84 -8.59
CA LYS A 24 15.78 -6.02 -9.26
C LYS A 24 14.38 -6.30 -8.73
N VAL A 25 13.77 -5.29 -8.14
CA VAL A 25 12.39 -5.38 -7.59
C VAL A 25 11.46 -4.47 -8.40
N THR A 26 10.36 -5.05 -8.88
CA THR A 26 9.34 -4.30 -9.63
C THR A 26 8.02 -4.30 -8.86
N MET A 27 7.49 -3.14 -8.57
CA MET A 27 6.17 -2.97 -7.98
C MET A 27 5.11 -2.76 -9.07
N ILE A 28 4.01 -3.50 -9.00
CA ILE A 28 2.82 -3.25 -9.82
C ILE A 28 1.82 -2.52 -8.94
N SER A 29 1.53 -1.26 -9.26
CA SER A 29 0.55 -0.50 -8.49
C SER A 29 -0.88 -0.91 -8.86
N SER A 30 -1.78 -0.90 -7.88
CA SER A 30 -3.20 -0.88 -8.17
C SER A 30 -3.61 0.46 -8.82
N VAL A 31 -4.82 0.52 -9.34
CA VAL A 31 -5.39 1.76 -9.90
C VAL A 31 -5.28 2.90 -8.86
N GLY A 32 -4.85 4.08 -9.31
CA GLY A 32 -4.54 5.22 -8.43
C GLY A 32 -3.07 5.63 -8.47
N GLY A 33 -2.19 4.70 -8.89
CA GLY A 33 -0.75 4.96 -9.04
C GLY A 33 -0.05 5.27 -7.72
N ILE A 34 1.24 5.64 -7.80
CA ILE A 34 2.08 5.85 -6.62
C ILE A 34 1.89 7.20 -5.92
N ASN A 35 1.00 8.06 -6.42
CA ASN A 35 0.74 9.39 -5.87
C ASN A 35 -0.63 9.48 -5.18
N ASP A 36 -1.20 8.36 -4.73
CA ASP A 36 -2.52 8.27 -4.11
C ASP A 36 -2.62 8.87 -2.69
N GLN A 37 -1.55 9.48 -2.19
CA GLN A 37 -1.43 10.03 -0.84
C GLN A 37 -1.77 9.02 0.27
N SER A 38 -1.72 7.72 -0.01
CA SER A 38 -2.13 6.63 0.87
C SER A 38 -1.31 5.36 0.61
N PHE A 39 -1.96 4.30 0.16
CA PHE A 39 -1.49 2.92 0.15
C PHE A 39 -0.37 2.63 -0.87
N ASN A 40 -0.58 2.95 -2.17
CA ASN A 40 0.43 2.72 -3.19
C ASN A 40 1.68 3.57 -2.95
N GLN A 41 1.48 4.84 -2.57
CA GLN A 41 2.58 5.72 -2.22
C GLN A 41 3.39 5.18 -1.05
N SER A 42 2.73 4.69 0.01
CA SER A 42 3.41 4.09 1.15
C SER A 42 4.21 2.85 0.76
N SER A 43 3.67 2.00 -0.14
CA SER A 43 4.38 0.83 -0.68
C SER A 43 5.65 1.24 -1.42
N TRP A 44 5.55 2.26 -2.29
CA TRP A 44 6.66 2.78 -3.05
C TRP A 44 7.75 3.40 -2.16
N GLU A 45 7.38 4.17 -1.14
CA GLU A 45 8.31 4.74 -0.16
C GLU A 45 9.17 3.67 0.53
N GLY A 46 8.60 2.47 0.80
CA GLY A 46 9.34 1.32 1.32
C GLY A 46 10.41 0.84 0.34
N LEU A 47 10.10 0.78 -0.97
CA LEU A 47 11.07 0.42 -2.00
C LEU A 47 12.14 1.50 -2.22
N GLU A 48 11.79 2.77 -2.17
CA GLU A 48 12.77 3.84 -2.24
C GLU A 48 13.76 3.81 -1.07
N GLN A 49 13.27 3.46 0.13
CA GLN A 49 14.13 3.34 1.30
C GLN A 49 15.10 2.16 1.18
N ILE A 50 14.61 0.96 0.80
CA ILE A 50 15.47 -0.22 0.66
C ILE A 50 16.51 -0.03 -0.46
N LYS A 51 16.13 0.66 -1.56
CA LYS A 51 17.09 1.05 -2.61
C LYS A 51 18.24 1.87 -2.07
N LYS A 52 17.95 2.84 -1.20
CA LYS A 52 18.99 3.69 -0.58
C LYS A 52 19.92 2.90 0.34
N ASP A 53 19.34 1.95 1.11
CA ASP A 53 20.08 1.21 2.13
C ASP A 53 20.94 0.07 1.56
N PHE A 54 20.48 -0.58 0.49
CA PHE A 54 21.12 -1.79 -0.08
C PHE A 54 21.62 -1.63 -1.53
N ASN A 55 21.44 -0.46 -2.13
CA ASN A 55 21.84 -0.17 -3.52
C ASN A 55 21.34 -1.20 -4.55
N ILE A 56 20.08 -1.60 -4.41
CA ILE A 56 19.36 -2.48 -5.34
C ILE A 56 18.64 -1.68 -6.42
N ASP A 57 18.20 -2.33 -7.50
CA ASP A 57 17.37 -1.71 -8.53
C ASP A 57 15.89 -1.85 -8.19
N VAL A 58 15.17 -0.74 -8.07
CA VAL A 58 13.73 -0.74 -7.85
C VAL A 58 13.02 0.11 -8.89
N ASN A 59 11.91 -0.39 -9.40
CA ASN A 59 11.04 0.32 -10.30
C ASN A 59 9.57 -0.01 -10.03
N TYR A 60 8.67 0.68 -10.71
CA TYR A 60 7.23 0.40 -10.64
C TYR A 60 6.61 0.47 -12.04
N ILE A 61 5.47 -0.21 -12.17
CA ILE A 61 4.58 -0.13 -13.33
C ILE A 61 3.21 0.26 -12.80
N GLU A 62 2.70 1.40 -13.25
CA GLU A 62 1.37 1.87 -12.88
C GLU A 62 0.30 1.21 -13.74
N SER A 63 -0.83 0.88 -13.10
CA SER A 63 -2.00 0.36 -13.79
C SER A 63 -3.11 1.40 -13.74
N ASN A 64 -3.62 1.78 -14.92
CA ASN A 64 -4.71 2.75 -15.04
C ASN A 64 -6.09 2.08 -14.91
N GLN A 65 -6.14 0.76 -15.13
CA GLN A 65 -7.34 -0.07 -15.02
C GLN A 65 -6.96 -1.50 -14.64
N GLU A 66 -7.87 -2.24 -14.03
CA GLU A 66 -7.62 -3.60 -13.55
C GLU A 66 -7.25 -4.57 -14.68
N ALA A 67 -7.76 -4.35 -15.91
CA ALA A 67 -7.44 -5.16 -17.07
C ALA A 67 -5.94 -5.14 -17.46
N GLU A 68 -5.18 -4.17 -16.96
CA GLU A 68 -3.74 -4.04 -17.24
C GLU A 68 -2.86 -4.88 -16.29
N TYR A 69 -3.40 -5.38 -15.18
CA TYR A 69 -2.60 -6.05 -14.14
C TYR A 69 -1.79 -7.22 -14.68
N SER A 70 -2.41 -8.15 -15.41
CA SER A 70 -1.71 -9.32 -15.97
C SER A 70 -0.60 -8.92 -16.93
N THR A 71 -0.86 -7.99 -17.87
CA THR A 71 0.14 -7.50 -18.83
C THR A 71 1.29 -6.76 -18.14
N ASN A 72 1.00 -5.99 -17.09
CA ASN A 72 2.01 -5.29 -16.31
C ASN A 72 2.91 -6.28 -15.53
N ILE A 73 2.32 -7.35 -14.98
CA ILE A 73 3.08 -8.42 -14.33
C ILE A 73 3.97 -9.14 -15.36
N GLU A 74 3.44 -9.53 -16.53
CA GLU A 74 4.23 -10.12 -17.63
C GLU A 74 5.38 -9.20 -18.05
N THR A 75 5.13 -7.90 -18.17
CA THR A 75 6.17 -6.90 -18.49
C THR A 75 7.29 -6.88 -17.43
N ALA A 76 6.94 -7.06 -16.15
CA ALA A 76 7.94 -7.13 -15.08
C ALA A 76 8.75 -8.43 -15.13
N VAL A 77 8.10 -9.56 -15.44
CA VAL A 77 8.78 -10.87 -15.67
C VAL A 77 9.74 -10.77 -16.83
N ASP A 78 9.28 -10.32 -17.99
CA ASP A 78 10.10 -10.15 -19.21
C ASP A 78 11.25 -9.14 -18.99
N GLY A 79 11.01 -8.16 -18.12
CA GLY A 79 12.01 -7.20 -17.69
C GLY A 79 13.09 -7.77 -16.77
N GLY A 80 12.99 -9.04 -16.38
CA GLY A 80 13.95 -9.74 -15.51
C GLY A 80 13.91 -9.24 -14.08
N ALA A 81 12.73 -8.97 -13.52
CA ALA A 81 12.57 -8.70 -12.09
C ALA A 81 12.86 -9.95 -11.27
N ASP A 82 13.67 -9.83 -10.20
CA ASP A 82 13.90 -10.92 -9.25
C ASP A 82 12.74 -11.10 -8.28
N LEU A 83 12.04 -9.99 -7.97
CA LEU A 83 10.82 -9.95 -7.16
C LEU A 83 9.81 -9.01 -7.78
N ILE A 84 8.56 -9.46 -7.89
CA ILE A 84 7.43 -8.64 -8.32
C ILE A 84 6.48 -8.47 -7.13
N ILE A 85 6.17 -7.21 -6.78
CA ILE A 85 5.29 -6.89 -5.66
C ILE A 85 3.98 -6.32 -6.19
N GLY A 86 2.87 -7.02 -5.98
CA GLY A 86 1.53 -6.50 -6.24
C GLY A 86 0.98 -5.71 -5.05
N THR A 87 0.36 -4.55 -5.30
CA THR A 87 -0.19 -3.71 -4.23
C THR A 87 -1.70 -3.82 -4.12
N GLY A 88 -2.16 -4.53 -3.09
CA GLY A 88 -3.54 -4.54 -2.66
C GLY A 88 -4.44 -5.62 -3.28
N PHE A 89 -5.59 -5.76 -2.67
CA PHE A 89 -6.63 -6.71 -3.03
C PHE A 89 -6.98 -6.76 -4.55
N PRO A 90 -7.01 -5.66 -5.30
CA PRO A 90 -7.35 -5.73 -6.73
C PRO A 90 -6.39 -6.59 -7.55
N LEU A 91 -5.13 -6.73 -7.13
CA LEU A 91 -4.14 -7.59 -7.81
C LEU A 91 -4.18 -9.06 -7.38
N GLN A 92 -5.04 -9.43 -6.43
CA GLN A 92 -5.09 -10.78 -5.85
C GLN A 92 -5.15 -11.89 -6.92
N ALA A 93 -6.10 -11.80 -7.83
CA ALA A 93 -6.29 -12.81 -8.87
C ALA A 93 -5.11 -12.85 -9.86
N ALA A 94 -4.63 -11.69 -10.28
CA ALA A 94 -3.54 -11.57 -11.26
C ALA A 94 -2.20 -12.10 -10.71
N ILE A 95 -1.87 -11.81 -9.45
CA ILE A 95 -0.66 -12.35 -8.80
C ILE A 95 -0.77 -13.87 -8.61
N LEU A 96 -1.94 -14.37 -8.18
CA LEU A 96 -2.15 -15.82 -8.01
C LEU A 96 -2.00 -16.57 -9.32
N GLU A 97 -2.53 -16.03 -10.41
CA GLU A 97 -2.40 -16.61 -11.76
C GLU A 97 -0.95 -16.55 -12.25
N ALA A 98 -0.30 -15.42 -12.12
CA ALA A 98 1.10 -15.24 -12.51
C ALA A 98 2.03 -16.18 -11.72
N ALA A 99 1.82 -16.34 -10.41
CA ALA A 99 2.61 -17.25 -9.60
C ALA A 99 2.52 -18.73 -10.07
N LYS A 100 1.37 -19.15 -10.57
CA LYS A 100 1.17 -20.47 -11.14
C LYS A 100 1.82 -20.62 -12.53
N ASN A 101 1.79 -19.55 -13.33
CA ASN A 101 2.34 -19.56 -14.69
C ASN A 101 3.88 -19.42 -14.71
N TYR A 102 4.45 -18.77 -13.69
CA TYR A 102 5.88 -18.51 -13.55
C TYR A 102 6.42 -19.05 -12.21
N PRO A 103 6.56 -20.37 -12.06
CA PRO A 103 6.89 -21.01 -10.77
C PRO A 103 8.28 -20.64 -10.23
N ASP A 104 9.21 -20.23 -11.09
CA ASP A 104 10.56 -19.80 -10.71
C ASP A 104 10.64 -18.30 -10.34
N GLN A 105 9.61 -17.53 -10.69
CA GLN A 105 9.52 -16.11 -10.38
C GLN A 105 9.03 -15.90 -8.93
N LYS A 106 9.69 -15.02 -8.17
CA LYS A 106 9.26 -14.65 -6.82
C LYS A 106 8.25 -13.51 -6.88
N PHE A 107 7.21 -13.64 -6.08
CA PHE A 107 6.16 -12.65 -5.94
C PHE A 107 5.96 -12.27 -4.46
N ALA A 108 5.50 -11.06 -4.24
CA ALA A 108 4.90 -10.64 -2.99
C ALA A 108 3.58 -9.91 -3.27
N ILE A 109 2.67 -9.96 -2.33
CA ILE A 109 1.42 -9.21 -2.44
C ILE A 109 1.08 -8.56 -1.11
N VAL A 110 0.66 -7.30 -1.17
CA VAL A 110 0.29 -6.51 0.00
C VAL A 110 -1.22 -6.60 0.22
N ASP A 111 -1.65 -6.79 1.46
CA ASP A 111 -3.06 -6.86 1.87
C ASP A 111 -3.86 -8.05 1.34
N VAL A 112 -3.18 -9.12 1.01
CA VAL A 112 -3.82 -10.38 0.58
C VAL A 112 -3.19 -11.52 1.34
N ASP A 113 -4.03 -12.44 1.78
CA ASP A 113 -3.66 -13.73 2.33
C ASP A 113 -4.42 -14.82 1.55
N TYR A 114 -3.68 -15.74 0.93
CA TYR A 114 -4.28 -16.88 0.24
C TYR A 114 -4.50 -18.09 1.19
N GLY A 115 -4.12 -17.97 2.45
CA GLY A 115 -4.21 -19.04 3.43
C GLY A 115 -3.45 -20.30 2.99
N GLU A 116 -4.11 -21.46 3.05
CA GLU A 116 -3.53 -22.75 2.63
C GLU A 116 -3.28 -22.85 1.13
N GLU A 117 -3.84 -21.97 0.32
CA GLU A 117 -3.65 -21.93 -1.13
C GLU A 117 -2.50 -21.03 -1.58
N THR A 118 -1.73 -20.48 -0.64
CA THR A 118 -0.58 -19.59 -0.95
C THR A 118 0.47 -20.37 -1.74
N PRO A 119 0.80 -19.95 -3.00
CA PRO A 119 1.86 -20.59 -3.77
C PRO A 119 3.24 -20.44 -3.08
N GLU A 120 4.12 -21.44 -3.24
CA GLU A 120 5.45 -21.44 -2.60
C GLU A 120 6.33 -20.24 -3.01
N ASN A 121 6.07 -19.67 -4.19
CA ASN A 121 6.80 -18.51 -4.72
C ASN A 121 6.11 -17.16 -4.40
N VAL A 122 5.14 -17.14 -3.48
CA VAL A 122 4.44 -15.91 -3.07
C VAL A 122 4.61 -15.63 -1.59
N VAL A 123 4.95 -14.39 -1.25
CA VAL A 123 4.92 -13.84 0.12
C VAL A 123 3.71 -12.93 0.27
N CYS A 124 2.86 -13.21 1.26
CA CYS A 124 1.72 -12.37 1.64
C CYS A 124 2.14 -11.39 2.73
N ILE A 125 1.97 -10.09 2.49
CA ILE A 125 2.26 -9.01 3.44
C ILE A 125 0.94 -8.52 4.02
N THR A 126 0.66 -8.86 5.28
CA THR A 126 -0.61 -8.54 5.95
C THR A 126 -0.38 -7.72 7.21
N PHE A 127 -1.41 -7.04 7.67
CA PHE A 127 -1.37 -6.13 8.81
C PHE A 127 -2.57 -6.40 9.75
N THR A 128 -2.50 -5.85 10.96
CA THR A 128 -3.56 -5.93 11.97
C THR A 128 -4.38 -4.63 11.96
N GLU A 129 -5.13 -4.41 10.88
CA GLU A 129 -5.89 -3.17 10.65
C GLU A 129 -6.89 -2.87 11.77
N GLU A 130 -7.45 -3.92 12.39
CA GLU A 130 -8.36 -3.78 13.53
C GLU A 130 -7.72 -3.08 14.72
N GLN A 131 -6.41 -3.26 14.94
CA GLN A 131 -5.71 -2.58 16.02
C GLN A 131 -5.57 -1.08 15.74
N ALA A 132 -5.16 -0.72 14.51
CA ALA A 132 -5.09 0.67 14.11
C ALA A 132 -6.47 1.33 14.13
N GLY A 133 -7.49 0.65 13.60
CA GLY A 133 -8.88 1.08 13.66
C GLY A 133 -9.36 1.31 15.10
N TYR A 134 -9.07 0.40 16.01
CA TYR A 134 -9.44 0.51 17.44
C TYR A 134 -8.83 1.76 18.09
N VAL A 135 -7.54 2.00 17.88
CA VAL A 135 -6.85 3.16 18.46
C VAL A 135 -7.47 4.48 17.99
N VAL A 136 -7.71 4.62 16.68
CA VAL A 136 -8.34 5.85 16.16
C VAL A 136 -9.83 5.94 16.50
N GLY A 137 -10.48 4.80 16.74
CA GLY A 137 -11.84 4.74 17.30
C GLY A 137 -11.92 5.31 18.71
N LEU A 138 -10.93 5.01 19.57
CA LEU A 138 -10.81 5.63 20.90
C LEU A 138 -10.66 7.14 20.79
N VAL A 139 -9.84 7.63 19.83
CA VAL A 139 -9.68 9.08 19.59
C VAL A 139 -11.02 9.69 19.19
N ALA A 140 -11.70 9.12 18.21
CA ALA A 140 -12.99 9.63 17.74
C ALA A 140 -14.06 9.65 18.85
N GLY A 141 -14.20 8.55 19.59
CA GLY A 141 -15.18 8.43 20.67
C GLY A 141 -14.96 9.40 21.83
N LYS A 142 -13.69 9.77 22.12
CA LYS A 142 -13.35 10.75 23.15
C LYS A 142 -13.44 12.19 22.67
N THR A 143 -13.30 12.44 21.37
CA THR A 143 -13.20 13.80 20.79
C THR A 143 -14.55 14.30 20.29
N THR A 144 -15.45 13.42 19.85
CA THR A 144 -16.76 13.82 19.31
C THR A 144 -17.56 14.66 20.31
N THR A 145 -18.16 15.73 19.80
CA THR A 145 -19.06 16.60 20.58
C THR A 145 -20.53 16.36 20.29
N THR A 146 -20.83 15.67 19.18
CA THR A 146 -22.20 15.37 18.72
C THR A 146 -22.66 13.97 19.09
N ASN A 147 -21.77 13.10 19.59
CA ASN A 147 -21.99 11.66 19.75
C ASN A 147 -22.33 10.95 18.43
N LYS A 148 -21.88 11.48 17.29
CA LYS A 148 -22.02 10.89 15.97
C LYS A 148 -20.71 10.95 15.23
N VAL A 149 -20.16 9.80 14.89
CA VAL A 149 -18.94 9.69 14.09
C VAL A 149 -19.20 8.86 12.84
N GLY A 150 -18.35 9.01 11.83
CA GLY A 150 -18.46 8.32 10.56
C GLY A 150 -17.29 7.36 10.32
N PHE A 151 -17.55 6.32 9.54
CA PHE A 151 -16.56 5.50 8.87
C PHE A 151 -16.86 5.50 7.37
N VAL A 152 -15.88 5.85 6.56
CA VAL A 152 -15.96 5.78 5.09
C VAL A 152 -14.92 4.77 4.63
N GLY A 153 -15.41 3.63 4.13
CA GLY A 153 -14.59 2.59 3.51
C GLY A 153 -14.47 2.77 2.00
N GLY A 154 -13.35 2.41 1.42
CA GLY A 154 -13.15 2.41 -0.04
C GLY A 154 -14.01 1.34 -0.70
N MET A 155 -13.66 0.08 -0.54
CA MET A 155 -14.40 -1.08 -1.05
C MET A 155 -14.77 -2.02 0.09
N ASP A 156 -15.88 -2.75 -0.08
CA ASP A 156 -16.30 -3.78 0.88
C ASP A 156 -15.45 -5.05 0.70
N ASN A 157 -14.36 -5.13 1.46
CA ASN A 157 -13.46 -6.28 1.52
C ASN A 157 -12.98 -6.51 2.97
N GLU A 158 -12.26 -7.62 3.20
CA GLU A 158 -11.83 -8.01 4.54
C GLU A 158 -10.91 -7.00 5.22
N VAL A 159 -9.97 -6.39 4.48
CA VAL A 159 -9.02 -5.39 5.00
C VAL A 159 -9.78 -4.18 5.53
N ILE A 160 -10.69 -3.64 4.73
CA ILE A 160 -11.48 -2.47 5.13
C ILE A 160 -12.47 -2.79 6.25
N LYS A 161 -13.00 -4.03 6.27
CA LYS A 161 -13.83 -4.50 7.39
C LYS A 161 -13.06 -4.62 8.70
N ARG A 162 -11.79 -5.03 8.67
CA ARG A 162 -10.96 -5.06 9.88
C ARG A 162 -10.79 -3.65 10.46
N PHE A 163 -10.52 -2.63 9.63
CA PHE A 163 -10.54 -1.23 10.07
C PHE A 163 -11.88 -0.82 10.68
N GLU A 164 -13.00 -1.13 10.00
CA GLU A 164 -14.34 -0.78 10.44
C GLU A 164 -14.67 -1.40 11.81
N VAL A 165 -14.41 -2.70 11.97
CA VAL A 165 -14.69 -3.44 13.22
C VAL A 165 -13.84 -2.88 14.36
N GLY A 166 -12.54 -2.66 14.13
CA GLY A 166 -11.66 -2.05 15.12
C GLY A 166 -12.14 -0.66 15.51
N TYR A 167 -12.46 0.19 14.53
CA TYR A 167 -12.96 1.55 14.77
C TYR A 167 -14.23 1.57 15.62
N LYS A 168 -15.22 0.74 15.27
CA LYS A 168 -16.46 0.61 16.03
C LYS A 168 -16.21 0.16 17.48
N ALA A 169 -15.30 -0.79 17.67
CA ALA A 169 -14.95 -1.28 19.00
C ALA A 169 -14.27 -0.18 19.85
N GLY A 170 -13.31 0.56 19.27
CA GLY A 170 -12.66 1.67 19.94
C GLY A 170 -13.60 2.82 20.29
N VAL A 171 -14.52 3.17 19.39
CA VAL A 171 -15.56 4.18 19.65
C VAL A 171 -16.46 3.74 20.82
N ALA A 172 -16.94 2.48 20.81
CA ALA A 172 -17.83 1.94 21.84
C ALA A 172 -17.14 1.88 23.22
N GLU A 173 -15.85 1.51 23.26
CA GLU A 173 -15.04 1.52 24.49
C GLU A 173 -14.86 2.96 25.04
N ALA A 174 -14.59 3.91 24.15
CA ALA A 174 -14.39 5.30 24.55
C ALA A 174 -15.67 5.97 25.06
N ASN A 175 -16.80 5.73 24.38
CA ASN A 175 -18.10 6.28 24.72
C ASN A 175 -19.24 5.45 24.08
N PRO A 176 -19.94 4.63 24.88
CA PRO A 176 -21.00 3.75 24.35
C PRO A 176 -22.25 4.47 23.82
N ASN A 177 -22.35 5.80 24.05
CA ASN A 177 -23.47 6.59 23.53
C ASN A 177 -23.21 7.11 22.10
N VAL A 178 -21.99 6.96 21.58
CA VAL A 178 -21.63 7.42 20.22
C VAL A 178 -22.18 6.46 19.18
N LYS A 179 -22.80 7.03 18.16
CA LYS A 179 -23.30 6.29 16.99
C LYS A 179 -22.29 6.38 15.86
N VAL A 180 -21.92 5.23 15.31
CA VAL A 180 -21.05 5.14 14.12
C VAL A 180 -21.92 4.97 12.88
N GLN A 181 -21.86 5.93 11.95
CA GLN A 181 -22.41 5.79 10.59
C GLN A 181 -21.35 5.18 9.69
N VAL A 182 -21.74 4.20 8.85
CA VAL A 182 -20.84 3.53 7.90
C VAL A 182 -21.33 3.71 6.49
N GLN A 183 -20.46 4.11 5.58
CA GLN A 183 -20.69 4.11 4.14
C GLN A 183 -19.44 3.63 3.39
N TYR A 184 -19.66 3.06 2.21
CA TYR A 184 -18.61 2.63 1.30
C TYR A 184 -18.66 3.43 0.00
N VAL A 185 -17.50 3.86 -0.49
CA VAL A 185 -17.38 4.56 -1.76
C VAL A 185 -17.59 3.60 -2.93
N ASN A 186 -17.24 2.32 -2.76
CA ASN A 186 -17.10 1.29 -3.80
C ASN A 186 -16.02 1.67 -4.83
N SER A 187 -14.99 2.39 -4.39
CA SER A 187 -13.80 2.76 -5.15
C SER A 187 -12.71 3.22 -4.19
N PHE A 188 -11.45 3.04 -4.58
CA PHE A 188 -10.30 3.65 -3.88
C PHE A 188 -9.80 4.93 -4.58
N VAL A 189 -10.36 5.28 -5.76
CA VAL A 189 -9.86 6.36 -6.63
C VAL A 189 -10.92 7.40 -6.99
N ASP A 190 -12.04 7.45 -6.28
CA ASP A 190 -13.13 8.40 -6.52
C ASP A 190 -13.25 9.42 -5.38
N ALA A 191 -12.32 10.39 -5.36
CA ALA A 191 -12.30 11.46 -4.36
C ALA A 191 -13.60 12.28 -4.37
N ALA A 192 -14.22 12.49 -5.54
CA ALA A 192 -15.45 13.26 -5.66
C ALA A 192 -16.61 12.56 -4.93
N LYS A 193 -16.72 11.23 -5.05
CA LYS A 193 -17.73 10.44 -4.34
C LYS A 193 -17.43 10.37 -2.85
N GLY A 194 -16.16 10.20 -2.46
CA GLY A 194 -15.74 10.29 -1.06
C GLY A 194 -16.15 11.60 -0.41
N LYS A 195 -15.91 12.71 -1.10
CA LYS A 195 -16.31 14.06 -0.67
C LYS A 195 -17.83 14.23 -0.53
N SER A 196 -18.59 13.68 -1.49
CA SER A 196 -20.06 13.71 -1.44
C SER A 196 -20.62 12.92 -0.25
N ILE A 197 -20.07 11.75 0.04
CA ILE A 197 -20.45 10.93 1.19
C ILE A 197 -20.14 11.67 2.50
N ALA A 198 -18.96 12.28 2.62
CA ALA A 198 -18.58 13.06 3.79
C ALA A 198 -19.53 14.27 3.99
N GLN A 199 -19.87 14.98 2.91
CA GLN A 199 -20.85 16.07 2.96
C GLN A 199 -22.20 15.61 3.52
N GLN A 200 -22.69 14.46 3.07
CA GLN A 200 -23.93 13.88 3.56
C GLN A 200 -23.84 13.55 5.06
N MET A 201 -22.78 12.87 5.49
CA MET A 201 -22.57 12.50 6.89
C MET A 201 -22.48 13.74 7.80
N TYR A 202 -21.68 14.73 7.43
CA TYR A 202 -21.56 15.97 8.19
C TYR A 202 -22.87 16.74 8.28
N SER A 203 -23.69 16.74 7.20
CA SER A 203 -25.02 17.37 7.24
C SER A 203 -26.02 16.66 8.18
N GLN A 204 -25.77 15.39 8.51
CA GLN A 204 -26.54 14.59 9.46
C GLN A 204 -26.04 14.69 10.90
N GLY A 205 -25.04 15.55 11.12
CA GLY A 205 -24.49 15.85 12.43
C GLY A 205 -23.32 14.98 12.86
N VAL A 206 -22.71 14.22 11.94
CA VAL A 206 -21.39 13.62 12.17
C VAL A 206 -20.36 14.74 12.29
N ASP A 207 -19.44 14.64 13.24
CA ASP A 207 -18.39 15.66 13.43
C ASP A 207 -16.97 15.12 13.18
N ILE A 208 -16.79 13.80 13.14
CA ILE A 208 -15.52 13.14 12.86
C ILE A 208 -15.76 11.97 11.90
N ILE A 209 -14.99 11.86 10.81
CA ILE A 209 -15.05 10.73 9.88
C ILE A 209 -13.68 10.06 9.77
N PHE A 210 -13.62 8.75 10.03
CA PHE A 210 -12.46 7.93 9.68
C PHE A 210 -12.59 7.44 8.24
N ALA A 211 -11.60 7.75 7.39
CA ALA A 211 -11.58 7.44 5.97
C ALA A 211 -10.54 6.35 5.65
N ALA A 212 -10.96 5.09 5.61
CA ALA A 212 -10.15 3.96 5.13
C ALA A 212 -10.46 3.68 3.65
N ALA A 213 -10.06 4.60 2.75
CA ALA A 213 -10.58 4.65 1.39
C ALA A 213 -9.58 5.08 0.30
N GLY A 214 -8.27 5.02 0.57
CA GLY A 214 -7.26 5.44 -0.42
C GLY A 214 -7.44 6.89 -0.86
N ASP A 215 -7.27 7.17 -2.16
CA ASP A 215 -7.49 8.52 -2.73
C ASP A 215 -8.94 9.00 -2.55
N SER A 216 -9.94 8.09 -2.55
CA SER A 216 -11.32 8.47 -2.20
C SER A 216 -11.41 9.10 -0.81
N GLY A 217 -10.51 8.73 0.11
CA GLY A 217 -10.40 9.30 1.46
C GLY A 217 -9.87 10.74 1.47
N VAL A 218 -9.08 11.14 0.47
CA VAL A 218 -8.63 12.52 0.30
C VAL A 218 -9.84 13.44 0.14
N GLY A 219 -10.85 13.03 -0.63
CA GLY A 219 -12.11 13.77 -0.75
C GLY A 219 -12.87 13.94 0.57
N VAL A 220 -12.80 12.95 1.47
CA VAL A 220 -13.37 13.05 2.83
C VAL A 220 -12.62 14.11 3.64
N ILE A 221 -11.28 14.12 3.59
CA ILE A 221 -10.44 15.10 4.29
C ILE A 221 -10.69 16.53 3.75
N GLU A 222 -10.81 16.68 2.42
CA GLU A 222 -11.17 17.96 1.82
C GLU A 222 -12.51 18.49 2.32
N MET A 223 -13.53 17.63 2.43
CA MET A 223 -14.83 18.02 2.94
C MET A 223 -14.78 18.38 4.43
N ALA A 224 -13.98 17.68 5.24
CA ALA A 224 -13.73 18.02 6.62
C ALA A 224 -13.17 19.44 6.74
N LYS A 225 -12.19 19.79 5.90
CA LYS A 225 -11.60 21.14 5.82
C LYS A 225 -12.64 22.19 5.43
N GLU A 226 -13.45 21.94 4.40
CA GLU A 226 -14.48 22.88 3.96
C GLU A 226 -15.56 23.14 5.02
N LYS A 227 -15.88 22.14 5.84
CA LYS A 227 -16.88 22.24 6.92
C LYS A 227 -16.31 22.68 8.25
N ASN A 228 -14.99 22.81 8.36
CA ASN A 228 -14.28 23.02 9.62
C ASN A 228 -14.67 21.95 10.67
N LEU A 229 -14.74 20.69 10.22
CA LEU A 229 -14.97 19.50 11.02
C LEU A 229 -13.73 18.59 10.95
N TYR A 230 -13.82 17.36 11.46
CA TYR A 230 -12.65 16.53 11.61
C TYR A 230 -12.70 15.27 10.73
N ALA A 231 -11.52 14.86 10.27
CA ALA A 231 -11.26 13.58 9.64
C ALA A 231 -10.16 12.82 10.38
N ILE A 232 -10.13 11.51 10.17
CA ILE A 232 -9.04 10.63 10.55
C ILE A 232 -8.55 9.97 9.26
N GLY A 233 -7.24 10.08 9.00
CA GLY A 233 -6.58 9.50 7.83
C GLY A 233 -6.22 8.03 8.00
N VAL A 234 -5.61 7.44 6.96
CA VAL A 234 -5.22 6.02 6.90
C VAL A 234 -3.87 5.82 6.22
N ASP A 235 -3.27 4.67 6.44
CA ASP A 235 -2.00 4.15 5.89
C ASP A 235 -0.78 4.96 6.33
N ARG A 236 -0.74 6.24 6.03
CA ARG A 236 0.34 7.17 6.34
C ARG A 236 -0.18 8.38 7.12
N ASP A 237 0.72 9.22 7.60
CA ASP A 237 0.33 10.50 8.19
C ASP A 237 -0.23 11.42 7.10
N GLN A 238 -1.55 11.61 7.11
CA GLN A 238 -2.27 12.50 6.19
C GLN A 238 -2.53 13.90 6.76
N ASN A 239 -1.90 14.26 7.89
CA ASN A 239 -2.09 15.57 8.53
C ASN A 239 -1.80 16.72 7.57
N ALA A 240 -0.79 16.60 6.70
CA ALA A 240 -0.41 17.65 5.74
C ALA A 240 -1.54 18.04 4.76
N LEU A 241 -2.54 17.18 4.52
CA LEU A 241 -3.66 17.47 3.63
C LEU A 241 -4.61 18.53 4.23
N ALA A 242 -4.80 18.50 5.54
CA ALA A 242 -5.62 19.48 6.28
C ALA A 242 -5.18 19.53 7.76
N PRO A 243 -4.10 20.26 8.09
CA PRO A 243 -3.46 20.20 9.41
C PRO A 243 -4.36 20.54 10.59
N GLU A 244 -5.40 21.37 10.39
CA GLU A 244 -6.35 21.77 11.43
C GLU A 244 -7.54 20.81 11.53
N ASN A 245 -7.73 19.91 10.56
CA ASN A 245 -8.92 19.07 10.44
C ASN A 245 -8.59 17.57 10.53
N VAL A 246 -7.37 17.14 10.24
CA VAL A 246 -6.95 15.75 10.44
C VAL A 246 -6.48 15.57 11.88
N LEU A 247 -7.30 14.90 12.70
CA LEU A 247 -7.01 14.64 14.10
C LEU A 247 -5.80 13.72 14.30
N THR A 248 -5.72 12.69 13.47
CA THR A 248 -4.69 11.64 13.47
C THR A 248 -4.86 10.79 12.22
N SER A 249 -3.98 9.80 12.03
CA SER A 249 -4.11 8.79 10.97
C SER A 249 -3.90 7.39 11.54
N ALA A 250 -4.69 6.42 11.05
CA ALA A 250 -4.51 5.00 11.34
C ALA A 250 -3.31 4.50 10.53
N MET A 251 -2.12 4.60 11.11
CA MET A 251 -0.85 4.27 10.45
C MET A 251 -0.73 2.77 10.23
N LYS A 252 -0.78 2.32 8.98
CA LYS A 252 -0.67 0.90 8.61
C LYS A 252 0.76 0.43 8.41
N LYS A 253 1.70 1.34 8.16
CA LYS A 253 3.13 1.08 7.98
C LYS A 253 3.42 0.11 6.82
N VAL A 254 2.72 0.28 5.72
CA VAL A 254 2.90 -0.52 4.49
C VAL A 254 4.34 -0.44 4.00
N ASN A 255 4.96 0.75 4.09
CA ASN A 255 6.36 0.97 3.76
C ASN A 255 7.31 0.05 4.53
N GLU A 256 7.08 -0.15 5.84
CA GLU A 256 7.89 -1.06 6.67
C GLU A 256 7.67 -2.52 6.25
N GLY A 257 6.43 -2.92 5.94
CA GLY A 257 6.12 -4.27 5.46
C GLY A 257 6.83 -4.61 4.15
N VAL A 258 6.76 -3.72 3.17
CA VAL A 258 7.45 -3.86 1.86
C VAL A 258 8.97 -3.86 2.06
N TYR A 259 9.50 -2.90 2.81
CA TYR A 259 10.93 -2.82 3.12
C TYR A 259 11.45 -4.13 3.74
N ASN A 260 10.80 -4.63 4.78
CA ASN A 260 11.23 -5.82 5.50
C ASN A 260 11.14 -7.09 4.64
N THR A 261 10.16 -7.19 3.74
CA THR A 261 10.03 -8.32 2.81
C THR A 261 11.21 -8.36 1.84
N VAL A 262 11.57 -7.22 1.23
CA VAL A 262 12.72 -7.14 0.32
C VAL A 262 14.02 -7.33 1.07
N LYS A 263 14.15 -6.78 2.28
CA LYS A 263 15.33 -6.97 3.15
C LYS A 263 15.54 -8.44 3.47
N ALA A 264 14.51 -9.17 3.86
CA ALA A 264 14.60 -10.60 4.14
C ALA A 264 15.06 -11.39 2.91
N MET A 265 14.64 -11.00 1.70
CA MET A 265 15.11 -11.62 0.46
C MET A 265 16.60 -11.34 0.17
N ILE A 266 17.11 -10.18 0.56
CA ILE A 266 18.54 -9.81 0.38
C ILE A 266 19.42 -10.56 1.37
N GLU A 267 18.97 -10.72 2.60
CA GLU A 267 19.72 -11.32 3.70
C GLU A 267 19.69 -12.86 3.71
N GLY A 268 18.78 -13.50 2.94
CA GLY A 268 18.63 -14.97 2.78
C GLY A 268 17.71 -15.53 3.83
#